data_0caf352b23407022b5faa74fbcbe6bb0
#
_entry.id   0caf352b23407022b5faa74fbcbe6bb0
#
_cell.length_a   1.000
_cell.length_b   1.000
_cell.length_c   1.000
_cell.angle_alpha   90.00
_cell.angle_beta   90.00
_cell.angle_gamma   90.00
#
_symmetry.space_group_name_H-M   'P 1'
#
loop_
_entity.id
_entity.type
_entity.pdbx_description
1 polymer ?
#
loop_
_entity_poly.entity_id
_entity_poly.type
_entity_poly.pdbx_seq_one_letter_code
_entity_poly.pdbx_strand_id
1 'polypeptide(L)' 'MKSSEIREKTQGELQKEFSDLKSELFKLRFQLATNQLENPMKLKDVKKSIARVMTIMREREIKGTDK' A
#
# COMPACT_ATOMS: atom_id res chain seq x y z
N MET A 1 -0.65 -1.20 -9.47
CA MET A 1 0.77 -1.12 -9.09
C MET A 1 1.44 -2.47 -9.33
N LYS A 2 2.52 -2.48 -10.08
CA LYS A 2 3.24 -3.72 -10.40
C LYS A 2 4.33 -3.99 -9.38
N SER A 3 4.55 -5.26 -9.08
CA SER A 3 5.58 -5.64 -8.10
C SER A 3 6.97 -5.17 -8.50
N SER A 4 7.29 -5.22 -9.80
CA SER A 4 8.59 -4.77 -10.29
C SER A 4 8.82 -3.29 -10.02
N GLU A 5 7.80 -2.47 -10.19
CA GLU A 5 7.89 -1.03 -9.91
C GLU A 5 8.12 -0.76 -8.43
N ILE A 6 7.44 -1.52 -7.58
CA ILE A 6 7.60 -1.38 -6.13
C ILE A 6 9.00 -1.78 -5.71
N ARG A 7 9.56 -2.83 -6.31
CA ARG A 7 10.90 -3.33 -5.97
C ARG A 7 12.01 -2.38 -6.36
N GLU A 8 11.77 -1.50 -7.32
CA GLU A 8 12.75 -0.50 -7.74
C GLU A 8 12.82 0.69 -6.78
N LYS A 9 11.83 0.83 -5.92
CA LYS A 9 11.77 1.97 -4.99
C LYS A 9 12.72 1.79 -3.82
N THR A 10 13.24 2.90 -3.31
CA THR A 10 14.06 2.88 -2.10
C THR A 10 13.20 2.61 -0.88
N GLN A 11 13.85 2.26 0.24
CA GLN A 11 13.14 2.01 1.49
C GLN A 11 12.32 3.22 1.93
N GLY A 12 12.90 4.41 1.81
CA GLY A 12 12.19 5.65 2.15
C GLY A 12 10.97 5.89 1.27
N GLU A 13 11.11 5.60 -0.02
CA GLU A 13 10.01 5.73 -0.96
C GLU A 13 8.90 4.73 -0.66
N LEU A 14 9.26 3.51 -0.27
CA LEU A 14 8.29 2.50 0.10
C LEU A 14 7.52 2.89 1.35
N GLN A 15 8.19 3.45 2.35
CA GLN A 15 7.54 3.90 3.56
C GLN A 15 6.56 5.02 3.27
N LYS A 16 6.94 5.96 2.41
CA LYS A 16 6.07 7.05 2.00
C LYS A 16 4.86 6.52 1.25
N GLU A 17 5.09 5.62 0.31
CA GLU A 17 4.02 4.98 -0.47
C GLU A 17 3.04 4.26 0.44
N PHE A 18 3.55 3.52 1.40
CA PHE A 18 2.74 2.80 2.37
C PHE A 18 1.88 3.75 3.19
N SER A 19 2.47 4.84 3.67
CA SER A 19 1.76 5.85 4.45
C SER A 19 0.66 6.50 3.62
N ASP A 20 0.97 6.86 2.35
CA ASP A 20 0.00 7.46 1.45
C ASP A 20 -1.17 6.51 1.17
N LEU A 21 -0.87 5.24 0.96
CA LEU A 21 -1.90 4.24 0.70
C LEU A 21 -2.79 4.02 1.91
N LYS A 22 -2.23 4.04 3.10
CA LYS A 22 -3.02 3.91 4.33
C LYS A 22 -3.95 5.12 4.52
N SER A 23 -3.47 6.30 4.21
CA SER A 23 -4.29 7.52 4.27
C SER A 23 -5.44 7.44 3.27
N GLU A 24 -5.17 6.96 2.06
CA GLU A 24 -6.20 6.79 1.05
C GLU A 24 -7.22 5.74 1.48
N LEU A 25 -6.76 4.63 2.04
CA LEU A 25 -7.65 3.60 2.56
C LEU A 25 -8.58 4.16 3.64
N PHE A 26 -8.04 4.97 4.53
CA PHE A 26 -8.82 5.60 5.58
C PHE A 26 -9.93 6.49 5.00
N LYS A 27 -9.59 7.29 4.00
CA LYS A 27 -10.55 8.16 3.31
C LYS A 27 -11.66 7.33 2.65
N LEU A 28 -11.27 6.27 1.96
CA LEU A 28 -12.24 5.41 1.28
C LEU A 28 -13.18 4.72 2.25
N ARG A 29 -12.66 4.28 3.39
CA ARG A 29 -13.47 3.67 4.43
C ARG A 29 -14.46 4.68 5.02
N PHE A 30 -14.02 5.90 5.21
CA PHE A 30 -14.88 6.98 5.68
C PHE A 30 -15.99 7.25 4.68
N GLN A 31 -15.66 7.33 3.39
CA GLN A 31 -16.65 7.53 2.34
C GLN A 31 -17.67 6.40 2.30
N LEU A 32 -17.20 5.16 2.49
CA LEU A 32 -18.09 4.01 2.53
C LEU A 32 -19.06 4.10 3.71
N ALA A 33 -18.57 4.50 4.86
CA ALA A 33 -19.39 4.63 6.08
C ALA A 33 -20.47 5.70 5.93
N THR A 34 -20.20 6.73 5.14
CA THR A 34 -21.16 7.84 4.91
C THR A 34 -21.95 7.67 3.62
N ASN A 35 -21.82 6.53 2.96
CA ASN A 35 -22.48 6.24 1.67
C ASN A 35 -22.08 7.19 0.55
N GLN A 36 -20.86 7.74 0.62
CA GLN A 36 -20.35 8.65 -0.41
C GLN A 36 -19.38 7.96 -1.37
N LEU A 37 -19.12 6.69 -1.17
CA LEU A 37 -18.19 5.94 -2.02
C LEU A 37 -18.91 5.48 -3.29
N GLU A 38 -18.50 6.05 -4.43
CA GLU A 38 -19.10 5.73 -5.72
C GLU A 38 -18.55 4.42 -6.31
N ASN A 39 -17.31 4.09 -6.01
CA ASN A 39 -16.64 2.92 -6.59
C ASN A 39 -16.02 2.04 -5.51
N PRO A 40 -16.72 1.00 -5.05
CA PRO A 40 -16.18 0.10 -4.02
C PRO A 40 -14.97 -0.70 -4.48
N MET A 41 -14.75 -0.85 -5.79
CA MET A 41 -13.58 -1.53 -6.31
C MET A 41 -12.30 -0.81 -5.96
N LYS A 42 -12.37 0.52 -5.82
CA LYS A 42 -11.22 1.32 -5.44
C LYS A 42 -10.67 0.90 -4.08
N LEU A 43 -11.56 0.54 -3.17
CA LEU A 43 -11.17 0.08 -1.84
C LEU A 43 -10.34 -1.22 -1.93
N LYS A 44 -10.77 -2.14 -2.78
CA LYS A 44 -10.04 -3.39 -3.00
C LYS A 44 -8.67 -3.14 -3.61
N ASP A 45 -8.61 -2.24 -4.60
CA ASP A 45 -7.35 -1.92 -5.27
C ASP A 45 -6.34 -1.33 -4.30
N VAL A 46 -6.78 -0.42 -3.44
CA VAL A 46 -5.89 0.18 -2.44
C VAL A 46 -5.42 -0.87 -1.44
N LYS A 47 -6.29 -1.76 -1.01
CA LYS A 47 -5.91 -2.84 -0.10
C LYS A 47 -4.85 -3.75 -0.72
N LYS A 48 -5.01 -4.08 -2.00
CA LYS A 48 -4.04 -4.90 -2.72
C LYS A 48 -2.69 -4.21 -2.81
N SER A 49 -2.70 -2.92 -3.12
CA SER A 49 -1.47 -2.14 -3.21
C SER A 49 -0.75 -2.10 -1.87
N ILE A 50 -1.48 -1.89 -0.78
CA ILE A 50 -0.91 -1.90 0.56
C ILE A 50 -0.26 -3.25 0.86
N ALA A 51 -0.96 -4.34 0.54
CA ALA A 51 -0.44 -5.67 0.79
C ALA A 51 0.86 -5.93 0.03
N ARG A 52 0.94 -5.48 -1.22
CA ARG A 52 2.15 -5.63 -2.02
C ARG A 52 3.31 -4.85 -1.45
N VAL A 53 3.08 -3.60 -1.09
CA VAL A 53 4.11 -2.76 -0.50
C VAL A 53 4.60 -3.35 0.82
N MET A 54 3.68 -3.80 1.66
CA MET A 54 4.03 -4.46 2.93
C MET A 54 4.89 -5.69 2.71
N THR A 55 4.52 -6.52 1.75
CA THR A 55 5.25 -7.75 1.44
C THR A 55 6.68 -7.45 1.04
N ILE A 56 6.86 -6.46 0.16
CA ILE A 56 8.19 -6.09 -0.32
C ILE A 56 9.03 -5.47 0.79
N MET A 57 8.41 -4.63 1.62
CA MET A 57 9.11 -4.06 2.78
C MET A 57 9.58 -5.16 3.72
N ARG A 58 8.73 -6.16 3.96
CA ARG A 58 9.07 -7.30 4.81
C ARG A 58 10.20 -8.13 4.21
N GLU A 59 10.15 -8.37 2.91
CA GLU A 59 11.22 -9.09 2.21
C GLU A 59 12.55 -8.38 2.38
N ARG A 60 12.55 -7.06 2.27
CA ARG A 60 13.77 -6.27 2.42
C ARG A 60 14.31 -6.33 3.84
N GLU A 61 13.44 -6.32 4.83
CA GLU A 61 13.82 -6.47 6.22
C GLU A 61 14.53 -7.80 6.46
N ILE A 62 13.94 -8.88 5.95
CA ILE A 62 14.50 -10.23 6.10
C ILE A 62 15.85 -10.32 5.40
N LYS A 63 15.95 -9.81 4.18
CA LYS A 63 17.21 -9.83 3.43
C LYS A 63 18.26 -8.95 4.08
N GLY A 64 17.84 -7.83 4.66
CA GLY A 64 18.74 -6.95 5.38
C GLY A 64 19.33 -7.60 6.61
N THR A 65 18.57 -8.44 7.30
CA THR A 65 19.06 -9.14 8.47
C THR A 65 19.95 -10.33 8.14
N ASP A 66 19.77 -10.89 6.95
CA ASP A 66 20.55 -12.04 6.51
C ASP A 66 21.98 -11.67 6.09
N LYS A 67 22.26 -10.39 5.99
CA LYS A 67 23.61 -9.95 5.68
C LYS A 67 24.42 -9.79 6.94
#